data_f89627b36f23d94b85acb7ca549c1e00
#
_entry.id   f89627b36f23d94b85acb7ca549c1e00
#
_cell.length_a   1.000
_cell.length_b   1.000
_cell.length_c   1.000
_cell.angle_alpha   90.00
_cell.angle_beta   90.00
_cell.angle_gamma   90.00
#
_symmetry.space_group_name_H-M   'P 1'
#
loop_
_entity.id
_entity.type
_entity.pdbx_description
1 polymer ?
#
loop_
_entity_poly.entity_id
_entity_poly.type
_entity_poly.pdbx_seq_one_letter_code
_entity_poly.pdbx_strand_id
1 'polypeptide(L)'
;MSEAAKSAFMPREELIEKTVGKRQISIGIPHDDHDDEKRIALTPEAVKILTDSGNEVYVEGGAGVAAGFTDREYSDNGAMVVDVSRKIFDCDIVIKTAPFNQKEASALKGNQVVISFMNAATMSEETLSLLMRKRVTALASERIRDADGMLPVTESMSEISGITSVLLASEYLASTSGGKGVM
;
A
#
# COMPACT_ATOMS: atom_id res chain seq x y z
N MET A 1 0.84 55.81 36.95
CA MET A 1 0.05 54.60 36.57
C MET A 1 1.07 53.51 36.26
N SER A 2 1.08 52.47 37.08
CA SER A 2 2.12 51.41 37.06
C SER A 2 1.97 50.50 35.85
N GLU A 3 3.08 49.98 35.37
CA GLU A 3 3.18 49.01 34.26
C GLU A 3 2.30 47.74 34.47
N ALA A 4 1.98 47.42 35.71
CA ALA A 4 1.09 46.30 36.07
C ALA A 4 -0.35 46.48 35.58
N ALA A 5 -0.84 47.71 35.35
CA ALA A 5 -2.20 47.98 34.88
C ALA A 5 -2.37 47.79 33.37
N LYS A 6 -1.28 47.83 32.59
CA LYS A 6 -1.32 47.64 31.14
C LYS A 6 -1.35 46.15 30.70
N SER A 7 -0.90 45.24 31.56
CA SER A 7 -0.90 43.81 31.30
C SER A 7 -2.28 43.14 31.41
N ALA A 8 -3.23 43.80 32.10
CA ALA A 8 -4.59 43.24 32.32
C ALA A 8 -5.54 43.38 31.16
N PHE A 9 -5.18 44.20 30.13
CA PHE A 9 -6.03 44.46 28.97
C PHE A 9 -5.51 43.91 27.64
N MET A 10 -4.45 43.12 27.68
CA MET A 10 -4.03 42.38 26.47
C MET A 10 -4.93 41.12 26.38
N PRO A 11 -5.64 40.89 25.23
CA PRO A 11 -6.32 39.61 24.99
C PRO A 11 -5.28 38.51 25.08
N ARG A 12 -5.44 37.62 26.02
CA ARG A 12 -4.69 36.35 26.02
C ARG A 12 -5.22 35.59 24.80
N GLU A 13 -4.44 35.52 23.75
CA GLU A 13 -4.63 34.51 22.71
C GLU A 13 -4.35 33.16 23.42
N GLU A 14 -5.40 32.53 23.94
CA GLU A 14 -5.38 31.11 24.19
C GLU A 14 -5.26 30.47 22.81
N LEU A 15 -4.07 30.00 22.46
CA LEU A 15 -3.88 29.00 21.45
C LEU A 15 -4.76 27.82 21.87
N ILE A 16 -6.01 27.80 21.36
CA ILE A 16 -6.80 26.58 21.36
C ILE A 16 -6.02 25.63 20.46
N GLU A 17 -5.12 24.83 21.07
CA GLU A 17 -4.69 23.61 20.43
C GLU A 17 -5.96 22.82 20.12
N LYS A 18 -6.47 23.01 18.92
CA LYS A 18 -7.39 22.06 18.34
C LYS A 18 -6.61 20.75 18.32
N THR A 19 -6.82 19.94 19.33
CA THR A 19 -6.53 18.52 19.26
C THR A 19 -7.41 18.04 18.11
N VAL A 20 -6.84 18.06 16.91
CA VAL A 20 -7.44 17.36 15.76
C VAL A 20 -7.42 15.92 16.22
N GLY A 21 -8.56 15.43 16.69
CA GLY A 21 -8.71 14.05 17.09
C GLY A 21 -8.18 13.23 15.93
N LYS A 22 -7.16 12.39 16.20
CA LYS A 22 -6.49 11.59 15.19
C LYS A 22 -7.59 10.76 14.52
N ARG A 23 -8.00 11.15 13.31
CA ARG A 23 -9.07 10.45 12.59
C ARG A 23 -8.56 9.03 12.35
N GLN A 24 -9.23 8.06 12.90
CA GLN A 24 -8.97 6.66 12.65
C GLN A 24 -9.23 6.40 11.16
N ILE A 25 -8.22 5.86 10.47
CA ILE A 25 -8.28 5.56 9.04
C ILE A 25 -8.39 4.04 8.90
N SER A 26 -9.29 3.60 8.02
CA SER A 26 -9.41 2.20 7.64
C SER A 26 -8.55 1.91 6.41
N ILE A 27 -7.75 0.85 6.49
CA ILE A 27 -6.82 0.40 5.44
C ILE A 27 -7.20 -1.01 5.05
N GLY A 28 -7.41 -1.25 3.76
CA GLY A 28 -7.77 -2.55 3.20
C GLY A 28 -6.63 -3.14 2.35
N ILE A 29 -6.33 -4.40 2.57
CA ILE A 29 -5.35 -5.18 1.81
C ILE A 29 -6.10 -6.33 1.17
N PRO A 30 -6.44 -6.26 -0.13
CA PRO A 30 -7.11 -7.33 -0.85
C PRO A 30 -6.16 -8.49 -1.15
N HIS A 31 -6.72 -9.67 -1.36
CA HIS A 31 -6.04 -10.75 -2.05
C HIS A 31 -5.80 -10.35 -3.51
N ASP A 32 -4.63 -10.66 -4.05
CA ASP A 32 -4.35 -10.39 -5.46
C ASP A 32 -4.85 -11.55 -6.32
N ASP A 33 -5.77 -11.26 -7.25
CA ASP A 33 -6.37 -12.26 -8.15
C ASP A 33 -5.45 -12.65 -9.33
N HIS A 34 -4.23 -12.08 -9.40
CA HIS A 34 -3.27 -12.42 -10.45
C HIS A 34 -2.50 -13.68 -10.07
N ASP A 35 -2.63 -14.75 -10.85
CA ASP A 35 -2.00 -16.06 -10.60
C ASP A 35 -0.47 -16.00 -10.40
N ASP A 36 0.20 -15.04 -11.03
CA ASP A 36 1.66 -14.85 -10.95
C ASP A 36 2.09 -13.88 -9.85
N GLU A 37 1.15 -13.14 -9.21
CA GLU A 37 1.50 -12.20 -8.14
C GLU A 37 1.56 -12.93 -6.79
N LYS A 38 2.77 -13.07 -6.26
CA LYS A 38 3.02 -13.73 -4.97
C LYS A 38 3.44 -12.77 -3.87
N ARG A 39 3.56 -11.48 -4.19
CA ARG A 39 3.93 -10.45 -3.21
C ARG A 39 2.68 -9.96 -2.50
N ILE A 40 2.87 -9.45 -1.30
CA ILE A 40 1.84 -8.74 -0.53
C ILE A 40 2.28 -7.29 -0.32
N ALA A 41 1.32 -6.38 -0.27
CA ALA A 41 1.62 -4.95 -0.16
C ALA A 41 2.21 -4.56 1.21
N LEU A 42 1.77 -5.22 2.28
CA LEU A 42 2.25 -4.98 3.65
C LEU A 42 2.48 -6.31 4.36
N THR A 43 3.65 -6.45 5.00
CA THR A 43 3.94 -7.58 5.88
C THR A 43 3.19 -7.45 7.22
N PRO A 44 3.05 -8.53 8.02
CA PRO A 44 2.43 -8.46 9.34
C PRO A 44 3.09 -7.41 10.26
N GLU A 45 4.43 -7.27 10.22
CA GLU A 45 5.15 -6.26 11.00
C GLU A 45 4.81 -4.83 10.57
N ALA A 46 4.67 -4.59 9.26
CA ALA A 46 4.24 -3.29 8.74
C ALA A 46 2.80 -2.96 9.16
N VAL A 47 1.92 -3.97 9.17
CA VAL A 47 0.54 -3.84 9.68
C VAL A 47 0.55 -3.45 11.15
N LYS A 48 1.41 -4.06 11.97
CA LYS A 48 1.54 -3.70 13.39
C LYS A 48 1.85 -2.22 13.59
N ILE A 49 2.76 -1.65 12.82
CA ILE A 49 3.10 -0.22 12.91
C ILE A 49 1.87 0.66 12.66
N LEU A 50 1.02 0.26 11.70
CA LEU A 50 -0.19 0.99 11.37
C LEU A 50 -1.27 0.86 12.46
N THR A 51 -1.46 -0.34 13.00
CA THR A 51 -2.43 -0.61 14.08
C THR A 51 -1.99 0.05 15.39
N ASP A 52 -0.72 -0.02 15.75
CA ASP A 52 -0.15 0.67 16.93
C ASP A 52 -0.30 2.21 16.79
N SER A 53 -0.36 2.71 15.57
CA SER A 53 -0.64 4.13 15.30
C SER A 53 -2.13 4.50 15.40
N GLY A 54 -3.01 3.53 15.70
CA GLY A 54 -4.45 3.72 15.91
C GLY A 54 -5.30 3.62 14.64
N ASN A 55 -4.77 3.04 13.56
CA ASN A 55 -5.54 2.77 12.34
C ASN A 55 -6.17 1.37 12.39
N GLU A 56 -7.26 1.19 11.65
CA GLU A 56 -7.87 -0.12 11.42
C GLU A 56 -7.31 -0.74 10.15
N VAL A 57 -6.75 -1.94 10.25
CA VAL A 57 -6.22 -2.66 9.07
C VAL A 57 -7.05 -3.91 8.83
N TYR A 58 -7.60 -4.02 7.64
CA TYR A 58 -8.37 -5.16 7.16
C TYR A 58 -7.55 -5.91 6.12
N VAL A 59 -7.39 -7.21 6.29
CA VAL A 59 -6.67 -8.10 5.35
C VAL A 59 -7.65 -9.15 4.85
N GLU A 60 -7.69 -9.35 3.55
CA GLU A 60 -8.51 -10.43 2.97
C GLU A 60 -7.88 -11.79 3.30
N GLY A 61 -8.72 -12.76 3.69
CA GLY A 61 -8.27 -14.10 4.04
C GLY A 61 -7.41 -14.73 2.94
N GLY A 62 -6.28 -15.27 3.31
CA GLY A 62 -5.31 -15.87 2.40
C GLY A 62 -4.44 -14.90 1.62
N ALA A 63 -4.62 -13.57 1.73
CA ALA A 63 -3.88 -12.59 0.93
C ALA A 63 -2.34 -12.70 1.09
N GLY A 64 -1.86 -13.08 2.28
CA GLY A 64 -0.43 -13.22 2.57
C GLY A 64 0.17 -14.58 2.23
N VAL A 65 -0.63 -15.59 1.95
CA VAL A 65 -0.18 -17.00 1.86
C VAL A 65 0.89 -17.19 0.78
N ALA A 66 0.70 -16.59 -0.38
CA ALA A 66 1.67 -16.69 -1.49
C ALA A 66 3.01 -16.00 -1.16
N ALA A 67 3.01 -15.03 -0.24
CA ALA A 67 4.20 -14.35 0.27
C ALA A 67 4.80 -15.04 1.52
N GLY A 68 4.20 -16.15 1.99
CA GLY A 68 4.66 -16.93 3.14
C GLY A 68 4.12 -16.44 4.49
N PHE A 69 3.11 -15.56 4.51
CA PHE A 69 2.47 -15.07 5.72
C PHE A 69 1.08 -15.69 5.91
N THR A 70 0.78 -16.09 7.14
CA THR A 70 -0.51 -16.67 7.51
C THR A 70 -1.49 -15.61 7.99
N ASP A 71 -2.79 -15.87 7.88
CA ASP A 71 -3.85 -15.02 8.42
C ASP A 71 -3.71 -14.80 9.93
N ARG A 72 -3.17 -15.82 10.64
CA ARG A 72 -2.91 -15.72 12.06
C ARG A 72 -1.83 -14.68 12.38
N GLU A 73 -0.74 -14.63 11.60
CA GLU A 73 0.32 -13.63 11.79
C GLU A 73 -0.22 -12.22 11.61
N TYR A 74 -1.13 -12.01 10.65
CA TYR A 74 -1.81 -10.72 10.50
C TYR A 74 -2.68 -10.38 11.71
N SER A 75 -3.48 -11.35 12.18
CA SER A 75 -4.34 -11.17 13.37
C SER A 75 -3.53 -10.90 14.63
N ASP A 76 -2.43 -11.63 14.84
CA ASP A 76 -1.54 -11.46 15.99
C ASP A 76 -0.86 -10.06 15.99
N ASN A 77 -0.76 -9.41 14.82
CA ASN A 77 -0.24 -8.06 14.62
C ASN A 77 -1.36 -6.99 14.52
N GLY A 78 -2.58 -7.34 14.93
CA GLY A 78 -3.70 -6.40 15.10
C GLY A 78 -4.55 -6.15 13.87
N ALA A 79 -4.33 -6.87 12.75
CA ALA A 79 -5.22 -6.81 11.60
C ALA A 79 -6.53 -7.56 11.86
N MET A 80 -7.58 -7.11 11.20
CA MET A 80 -8.85 -7.82 11.08
C MET A 80 -8.86 -8.61 9.78
N VAL A 81 -8.72 -9.92 9.88
CA VAL A 81 -8.82 -10.81 8.70
C VAL A 81 -10.30 -10.99 8.35
N VAL A 82 -10.65 -10.79 7.10
CA VAL A 82 -12.03 -10.85 6.59
C VAL A 82 -12.13 -11.68 5.33
N ASP A 83 -13.17 -12.50 5.23
CA ASP A 83 -13.43 -13.34 4.06
C ASP A 83 -14.23 -12.62 2.96
N VAL A 84 -14.64 -11.36 3.22
CA VAL A 84 -15.52 -10.61 2.32
C VAL A 84 -14.75 -9.45 1.70
N SER A 85 -14.36 -9.59 0.45
CA SER A 85 -13.64 -8.59 -0.35
C SER A 85 -14.30 -7.21 -0.32
N ARG A 86 -15.64 -7.15 -0.20
CA ARG A 86 -16.36 -5.86 -0.14
C ARG A 86 -15.91 -5.00 1.03
N LYS A 87 -15.64 -5.59 2.21
CA LYS A 87 -15.17 -4.84 3.37
C LYS A 87 -13.81 -4.17 3.10
N ILE A 88 -12.95 -4.86 2.36
CA ILE A 88 -11.64 -4.35 1.96
C ILE A 88 -11.79 -3.14 1.04
N PHE A 89 -12.65 -3.26 0.01
CA PHE A 89 -12.87 -2.18 -0.96
C PHE A 89 -13.72 -1.02 -0.41
N ASP A 90 -14.31 -1.15 0.78
CA ASP A 90 -15.01 -0.09 1.49
C ASP A 90 -14.09 0.75 2.42
N CYS A 91 -12.83 0.37 2.60
CA CYS A 91 -11.86 1.09 3.41
C CYS A 91 -11.50 2.48 2.85
N ASP A 92 -10.99 3.39 3.69
CA ASP A 92 -10.56 4.73 3.26
C ASP A 92 -9.34 4.67 2.34
N ILE A 93 -8.44 3.73 2.61
CA ILE A 93 -7.25 3.46 1.80
C ILE A 93 -7.27 1.99 1.41
N VAL A 94 -7.06 1.69 0.14
CA VAL A 94 -6.86 0.30 -0.35
C VAL A 94 -5.46 0.18 -0.92
N ILE A 95 -4.70 -0.78 -0.40
CA ILE A 95 -3.29 -0.99 -0.78
C ILE A 95 -3.15 -2.39 -1.36
N LYS A 96 -2.60 -2.49 -2.57
CA LYS A 96 -2.25 -3.77 -3.22
C LYS A 96 -0.96 -3.68 -4.01
N THR A 97 -0.41 -4.80 -4.41
CA THR A 97 0.85 -4.86 -5.16
C THR A 97 0.61 -4.67 -6.66
N ALA A 98 -0.25 -5.47 -7.28
CA ALA A 98 -0.53 -5.40 -8.71
C ALA A 98 -1.46 -4.24 -9.07
N PRO A 99 -1.55 -3.85 -10.35
CA PRO A 99 -2.50 -2.85 -10.82
C PRO A 99 -3.94 -3.24 -10.54
N PHE A 100 -4.83 -2.25 -10.36
CA PHE A 100 -6.26 -2.49 -10.24
C PHE A 100 -6.85 -2.95 -11.57
N ASN A 101 -7.64 -4.01 -11.53
CA ASN A 101 -8.44 -4.45 -12.66
C ASN A 101 -9.84 -3.77 -12.64
N GLN A 102 -10.62 -3.98 -13.71
CA GLN A 102 -11.94 -3.37 -13.87
C GLN A 102 -12.93 -3.80 -12.77
N LYS A 103 -12.89 -5.08 -12.35
CA LYS A 103 -13.75 -5.61 -11.29
C LYS A 103 -13.47 -4.95 -9.95
N GLU A 104 -12.20 -4.86 -9.58
CA GLU A 104 -11.75 -4.21 -8.35
C GLU A 104 -12.06 -2.70 -8.36
N ALA A 105 -11.77 -2.01 -9.46
CA ALA A 105 -12.12 -0.60 -9.61
C ALA A 105 -13.64 -0.36 -9.49
N SER A 106 -14.46 -1.32 -9.96
CA SER A 106 -15.92 -1.28 -9.79
C SER A 106 -16.36 -1.50 -8.34
N ALA A 107 -15.59 -2.26 -7.55
CA ALA A 107 -15.90 -2.55 -6.15
C ALA A 107 -15.61 -1.38 -5.20
N LEU A 108 -14.70 -0.46 -5.57
CA LEU A 108 -14.37 0.72 -4.76
C LEU A 108 -15.62 1.57 -4.48
N LYS A 109 -15.76 2.10 -3.25
CA LYS A 109 -16.92 2.97 -2.88
C LYS A 109 -16.82 4.39 -3.47
N GLY A 110 -15.63 4.84 -3.81
CA GLY A 110 -15.35 6.20 -4.29
C GLY A 110 -14.87 7.18 -3.20
N ASN A 111 -14.24 8.27 -3.63
CA ASN A 111 -13.57 9.26 -2.77
C ASN A 111 -12.55 8.62 -1.80
N GLN A 112 -11.89 7.55 -2.24
CA GLN A 112 -10.91 6.76 -1.50
C GLN A 112 -9.51 7.04 -2.03
N VAL A 113 -8.51 6.65 -1.25
CA VAL A 113 -7.13 6.57 -1.71
C VAL A 113 -6.84 5.12 -2.09
N VAL A 114 -6.24 4.90 -3.25
CA VAL A 114 -5.70 3.59 -3.63
C VAL A 114 -4.21 3.70 -3.86
N ILE A 115 -3.47 2.71 -3.39
CA ILE A 115 -2.02 2.64 -3.54
C ILE A 115 -1.70 1.30 -4.20
N SER A 116 -1.08 1.32 -5.37
CA SER A 116 -0.64 0.11 -6.06
C SER A 116 0.43 0.44 -7.09
N PHE A 117 1.01 -0.59 -7.68
CA PHE A 117 1.82 -0.43 -8.89
C PHE A 117 0.88 -0.12 -10.07
N MET A 118 0.66 1.17 -10.33
CA MET A 118 -0.42 1.61 -11.22
C MET A 118 -0.17 1.28 -12.68
N ASN A 119 1.09 1.36 -13.14
CA ASN A 119 1.47 1.22 -14.55
C ASN A 119 0.47 1.87 -15.52
N ALA A 120 0.18 3.14 -15.31
CA ALA A 120 -0.91 3.87 -15.99
C ALA A 120 -0.86 3.79 -17.53
N ALA A 121 0.33 3.53 -18.10
CA ALA A 121 0.49 3.41 -19.55
C ALA A 121 -0.14 2.13 -20.14
N THR A 122 -0.32 1.09 -19.31
CA THR A 122 -0.89 -0.20 -19.73
C THR A 122 -2.28 -0.45 -19.15
N MET A 123 -2.76 0.44 -18.29
CA MET A 123 -4.11 0.35 -17.70
C MET A 123 -5.18 0.53 -18.79
N SER A 124 -6.26 -0.26 -18.73
CA SER A 124 -7.36 -0.11 -19.68
C SER A 124 -8.10 1.22 -19.48
N GLU A 125 -8.62 1.79 -20.57
CA GLU A 125 -9.42 3.02 -20.53
C GLU A 125 -10.64 2.86 -19.62
N GLU A 126 -11.26 1.68 -19.59
CA GLU A 126 -12.42 1.40 -18.75
C GLU A 126 -12.06 1.50 -17.26
N THR A 127 -10.94 0.89 -16.85
CA THR A 127 -10.47 0.94 -15.46
C THR A 127 -10.14 2.38 -15.06
N LEU A 128 -9.40 3.10 -15.89
CA LEU A 128 -9.08 4.50 -15.66
C LEU A 128 -10.33 5.37 -15.53
N SER A 129 -11.29 5.21 -16.45
CA SER A 129 -12.59 5.92 -16.44
C SER A 129 -13.38 5.62 -15.17
N LEU A 130 -13.35 4.37 -14.66
CA LEU A 130 -14.00 3.98 -13.41
C LEU A 130 -13.36 4.70 -12.20
N LEU A 131 -12.04 4.69 -12.09
CA LEU A 131 -11.32 5.38 -11.01
C LEU A 131 -11.62 6.89 -11.01
N MET A 132 -11.61 7.52 -12.19
CA MET A 132 -11.94 8.94 -12.35
C MET A 132 -13.39 9.26 -11.96
N ARG A 133 -14.36 8.49 -12.45
CA ARG A 133 -15.79 8.68 -12.10
C ARG A 133 -16.06 8.53 -10.61
N LYS A 134 -15.34 7.62 -9.97
CA LYS A 134 -15.42 7.39 -8.52
C LYS A 134 -14.62 8.40 -7.70
N ARG A 135 -13.91 9.34 -8.34
CA ARG A 135 -13.05 10.35 -7.69
C ARG A 135 -12.03 9.72 -6.75
N VAL A 136 -11.44 8.63 -7.18
CA VAL A 136 -10.40 7.92 -6.43
C VAL A 136 -9.08 8.69 -6.56
N THR A 137 -8.39 8.88 -5.45
CA THR A 137 -7.01 9.37 -5.45
C THR A 137 -6.07 8.18 -5.61
N ALA A 138 -5.49 8.02 -6.79
CA ALA A 138 -4.59 6.92 -7.09
C ALA A 138 -3.14 7.33 -6.87
N LEU A 139 -2.44 6.64 -5.99
CA LEU A 139 -1.02 6.81 -5.71
C LEU A 139 -0.25 5.65 -6.33
N ALA A 140 0.57 5.97 -7.32
CA ALA A 140 1.43 5.00 -7.99
C ALA A 140 2.65 4.70 -7.10
N SER A 141 2.73 3.47 -6.55
CA SER A 141 3.82 3.06 -5.66
C SER A 141 5.19 3.15 -6.34
N GLU A 142 5.24 2.90 -7.66
CA GLU A 142 6.45 3.02 -8.48
C GLU A 142 6.93 4.47 -8.68
N ARG A 143 6.12 5.45 -8.28
CA ARG A 143 6.44 6.89 -8.39
C ARG A 143 6.73 7.56 -7.06
N ILE A 144 6.63 6.81 -5.96
CA ILE A 144 6.96 7.33 -4.62
C ILE A 144 8.45 7.67 -4.58
N ARG A 145 8.76 8.90 -4.18
CA ARG A 145 10.13 9.39 -4.03
C ARG A 145 10.44 9.62 -2.56
N ASP A 146 11.66 9.29 -2.19
CA ASP A 146 12.21 9.66 -0.89
C ASP A 146 12.68 11.12 -0.86
N ALA A 147 13.29 11.54 0.25
CA ALA A 147 13.78 12.89 0.46
C ALA A 147 14.92 13.29 -0.53
N ASP A 148 15.67 12.30 -1.02
CA ASP A 148 16.78 12.46 -1.97
C ASP A 148 16.28 12.39 -3.43
N GLY A 149 14.98 12.16 -3.64
CA GLY A 149 14.35 12.05 -4.96
C GLY A 149 14.49 10.67 -5.62
N MET A 150 15.02 9.69 -4.90
CA MET A 150 15.13 8.30 -5.36
C MET A 150 13.75 7.62 -5.36
N LEU A 151 13.62 6.51 -6.07
CA LEU A 151 12.40 5.72 -6.19
C LEU A 151 12.56 4.37 -5.43
N PRO A 152 12.44 4.34 -4.10
CA PRO A 152 12.85 3.20 -3.28
C PRO A 152 12.12 1.90 -3.66
N VAL A 153 10.85 1.96 -4.03
CA VAL A 153 10.08 0.78 -4.45
C VAL A 153 10.60 0.25 -5.79
N THR A 154 10.81 1.14 -6.77
CA THR A 154 11.30 0.77 -8.10
C THR A 154 12.75 0.27 -8.03
N GLU A 155 13.59 0.89 -7.22
CA GLU A 155 14.99 0.55 -7.06
C GLU A 155 15.15 -0.86 -6.47
N SER A 156 14.44 -1.15 -5.37
CA SER A 156 14.43 -2.49 -4.76
C SER A 156 13.96 -3.57 -5.75
N MET A 157 12.92 -3.29 -6.52
CA MET A 157 12.41 -4.22 -7.53
C MET A 157 13.41 -4.43 -8.68
N SER A 158 14.10 -3.37 -9.10
CA SER A 158 15.12 -3.43 -10.15
C SER A 158 16.35 -4.25 -9.71
N GLU A 159 16.76 -4.11 -8.45
CA GLU A 159 17.85 -4.89 -7.87
C GLU A 159 17.51 -6.39 -7.86
N ILE A 160 16.33 -6.75 -7.34
CA ILE A 160 15.87 -8.16 -7.35
C ILE A 160 15.81 -8.70 -8.78
N SER A 161 15.27 -7.94 -9.73
CA SER A 161 15.18 -8.35 -11.14
C SER A 161 16.55 -8.54 -11.77
N GLY A 162 17.49 -7.67 -11.46
CA GLY A 162 18.88 -7.77 -11.94
C GLY A 162 19.55 -9.05 -11.45
N ILE A 163 19.49 -9.32 -10.15
CA ILE A 163 20.05 -10.54 -9.54
C ILE A 163 19.39 -11.79 -10.15
N THR A 164 18.06 -11.81 -10.21
CA THR A 164 17.30 -12.95 -10.76
C THR A 164 17.64 -13.21 -12.22
N SER A 165 17.83 -12.16 -13.02
CA SER A 165 18.20 -12.29 -14.44
C SER A 165 19.55 -13.02 -14.62
N VAL A 166 20.54 -12.69 -13.77
CA VAL A 166 21.86 -13.35 -13.80
C VAL A 166 21.75 -14.82 -13.39
N LEU A 167 20.97 -15.12 -12.34
CA LEU A 167 20.77 -16.50 -11.88
C LEU A 167 20.07 -17.35 -12.95
N LEU A 168 19.01 -16.83 -13.57
CA LEU A 168 18.29 -17.52 -14.66
C LEU A 168 19.19 -17.72 -15.89
N ALA A 169 19.96 -16.71 -16.28
CA ALA A 169 20.91 -16.84 -17.38
C ALA A 169 21.95 -17.94 -17.10
N SER A 170 22.45 -18.00 -15.87
CA SER A 170 23.40 -19.02 -15.43
C SER A 170 22.78 -20.42 -15.50
N GLU A 171 21.53 -20.58 -15.05
CA GLU A 171 20.80 -21.84 -15.12
C GLU A 171 20.61 -22.30 -16.57
N TYR A 172 20.16 -21.42 -17.47
CA TYR A 172 19.95 -21.76 -18.89
C TYR A 172 21.27 -22.05 -19.63
N LEU A 173 22.38 -21.51 -19.20
CA LEU A 173 23.70 -21.77 -19.79
C LEU A 173 24.33 -23.06 -19.25
N ALA A 174 23.90 -23.56 -18.10
CA ALA A 174 24.46 -24.79 -17.51
C ALA A 174 24.12 -26.02 -18.36
N SER A 175 25.08 -26.93 -18.52
CA SER A 175 24.89 -28.18 -19.28
C SER A 175 23.86 -29.12 -18.65
N THR A 176 23.71 -29.06 -17.34
CA THR A 176 22.69 -29.81 -16.58
C THR A 176 21.25 -29.44 -16.93
N SER A 177 21.04 -28.20 -17.41
CA SER A 177 19.74 -27.69 -17.87
C SER A 177 19.60 -27.71 -19.41
N GLY A 178 20.50 -28.40 -20.12
CA GLY A 178 20.51 -28.50 -21.58
C GLY A 178 21.18 -27.31 -22.28
N GLY A 179 21.86 -26.45 -21.54
CA GLY A 179 22.68 -25.35 -22.06
C GLY A 179 24.01 -25.80 -22.64
N LYS A 180 24.76 -24.84 -23.19
CA LYS A 180 26.08 -25.12 -23.84
C LYS A 180 27.22 -25.43 -22.86
N GLY A 181 26.99 -25.41 -21.57
CA GLY A 181 28.05 -25.65 -20.56
C GLY A 181 29.11 -24.55 -20.51
N VAL A 182 28.68 -23.30 -20.65
CA VAL A 182 29.60 -22.14 -20.66
C VAL A 182 29.89 -21.65 -19.24
N MET A 183 29.25 -22.28 -18.25
CA MET A 183 29.45 -22.01 -16.81
C MET A 183 29.73 -23.30 -16.07
#